data_e7770f67026af0175f0e003028d9d602
#
_entry.id   e7770f67026af0175f0e003028d9d602
#
_cell.length_a   1.000
_cell.length_b   1.000
_cell.length_c   1.000
_cell.angle_alpha   90.00
_cell.angle_beta   90.00
_cell.angle_gamma   90.00
#
_symmetry.space_group_name_H-M   'P 1'
#
loop_
_entity.id
_entity.type
_entity.pdbx_description
1 polymer ?
#
loop_
_entity_poly.entity_id
_entity_poly.type
_entity_poly.pdbx_seq_one_letter_code
_entity_poly.pdbx_strand_id
1 'polypeptide(L)'
;MDDLVLVFHLVSTCIMVGVIWFVQLVHYPLLAVVPIESATQVAEKHQRWTGFVVGPPMAVEGVTTLLLWANTPAGVSWWLTWVNGAFLAVALLCTIFLSVPRHARMVTAPDARVGRELVQTNWPRTIAWTMCGFCAAVMLVQGM
;
A
#
# COMPACT_ATOMS: atom_id res chain seq x y z
N MET A 1 -7.64 -10.15 23.06
CA MET A 1 -7.73 -10.40 21.61
C MET A 1 -7.62 -9.10 20.86
N ASP A 2 -8.20 -8.05 21.40
CA ASP A 2 -8.26 -6.71 20.77
C ASP A 2 -6.88 -6.08 20.60
N ASP A 3 -5.99 -6.21 21.59
CA ASP A 3 -4.61 -5.70 21.50
C ASP A 3 -3.82 -6.36 20.38
N LEU A 4 -4.01 -7.66 20.15
CA LEU A 4 -3.35 -8.35 19.04
C LEU A 4 -3.83 -7.84 17.67
N VAL A 5 -5.12 -7.54 17.53
CA VAL A 5 -5.66 -6.96 16.29
C VAL A 5 -5.03 -5.59 16.01
N LEU A 6 -4.94 -4.72 17.03
CA LEU A 6 -4.32 -3.42 16.93
C LEU A 6 -2.82 -3.52 16.58
N VAL A 7 -2.10 -4.44 17.23
CA VAL A 7 -0.67 -4.67 16.95
C VAL A 7 -0.46 -5.18 15.53
N PHE A 8 -1.19 -6.21 15.09
CA PHE A 8 -1.06 -6.73 13.73
C PHE A 8 -1.47 -5.70 12.68
N HIS A 9 -2.50 -4.91 12.96
CA HIS A 9 -2.91 -3.80 12.10
C HIS A 9 -1.78 -2.79 11.96
N LEU A 10 -1.23 -2.29 13.06
CA LEU A 10 -0.13 -1.33 13.03
C LEU A 10 1.10 -1.89 12.33
N VAL A 11 1.52 -3.11 12.65
CA VAL A 11 2.73 -3.72 12.05
C VAL A 11 2.57 -3.86 10.54
N SER A 12 1.45 -4.40 10.07
CA SER A 12 1.18 -4.55 8.64
C SER A 12 1.13 -3.20 7.92
N THR A 13 0.47 -2.21 8.52
CA THR A 13 0.41 -0.84 7.99
C THR A 13 1.79 -0.19 7.94
N CYS A 14 2.62 -0.32 8.99
CA CYS A 14 3.99 0.21 8.98
C CYS A 14 4.86 -0.42 7.89
N ILE A 15 4.73 -1.74 7.65
CA ILE A 15 5.40 -2.40 6.53
C ILE A 15 4.97 -1.75 5.20
N MET A 16 3.66 -1.55 5.00
CA MET A 16 3.16 -0.93 3.77
C MET A 16 3.61 0.52 3.62
N VAL A 17 3.62 1.30 4.70
CA VAL A 17 4.16 2.68 4.70
C VAL A 17 5.63 2.68 4.26
N GLY A 18 6.47 1.84 4.85
CA GLY A 18 7.89 1.75 4.48
C GLY A 18 8.09 1.35 3.02
N VAL A 19 7.36 0.33 2.57
CA VAL A 19 7.43 -0.15 1.18
C VAL A 19 6.96 0.93 0.21
N ILE A 20 5.85 1.62 0.47
CA ILE A 20 5.31 2.59 -0.49
C ILE A 20 6.20 3.85 -0.61
N TRP A 21 6.83 4.30 0.47
CA TRP A 21 7.81 5.38 0.41
C TRP A 21 9.07 4.97 -0.36
N PHE A 22 9.57 3.76 -0.13
CA PHE A 22 10.69 3.23 -0.92
C PHE A 22 10.32 3.14 -2.41
N VAL A 23 9.14 2.63 -2.72
CA VAL A 23 8.64 2.54 -4.11
C VAL A 23 8.51 3.93 -4.74
N GLN A 24 7.98 4.90 -4.00
CA GLN A 24 7.76 6.27 -4.48
C GLN A 24 9.07 6.99 -4.82
N LEU A 25 10.04 6.92 -3.92
CA LEU A 25 11.25 7.76 -4.01
C LEU A 25 12.41 7.08 -4.72
N VAL A 26 12.46 5.74 -4.71
CA VAL A 26 13.61 4.99 -5.22
C VAL A 26 13.18 4.07 -6.36
N HIS A 27 12.25 3.17 -6.10
CA HIS A 27 12.00 2.05 -7.02
C HIS A 27 11.35 2.48 -8.34
N TYR A 28 10.28 3.25 -8.32
CA TYR A 28 9.61 3.73 -9.53
C TYR A 28 10.46 4.70 -10.35
N PRO A 29 11.20 5.67 -9.75
CA PRO A 29 12.17 6.45 -10.51
C PRO A 29 13.24 5.60 -11.21
N LEU A 30 13.78 4.57 -10.55
CA LEU A 30 14.72 3.65 -11.18
C LEU A 30 14.06 2.82 -12.29
N LEU A 31 12.83 2.38 -12.10
CA LEU A 31 12.07 1.63 -13.10
C LEU A 31 11.81 2.49 -14.37
N ALA A 32 11.66 3.81 -14.21
CA ALA A 32 11.43 4.73 -15.30
C ALA A 32 12.65 4.96 -16.22
N VAL A 33 13.86 4.60 -15.77
CA VAL A 33 15.12 4.74 -16.53
C VAL A 33 15.68 3.41 -17.01
N VAL A 34 14.96 2.30 -16.83
CA VAL A 34 15.37 0.99 -17.35
C VAL A 34 15.42 1.03 -18.88
N PRO A 35 16.52 0.55 -19.50
CA PRO A 35 16.62 0.43 -20.96
C PRO A 35 15.47 -0.39 -21.52
N ILE A 36 14.95 0.03 -22.70
CA ILE A 36 13.74 -0.56 -23.29
C ILE A 36 13.93 -2.05 -23.61
N GLU A 37 15.15 -2.46 -23.95
CA GLU A 37 15.52 -3.84 -24.28
C GLU A 37 15.35 -4.79 -23.08
N SER A 38 15.48 -4.28 -21.85
CA SER A 38 15.34 -5.05 -20.61
C SER A 38 14.06 -4.74 -19.83
N ALA A 39 13.27 -3.75 -20.27
CA ALA A 39 12.13 -3.23 -19.54
C ALA A 39 11.07 -4.31 -19.26
N THR A 40 10.72 -5.14 -20.23
CA THR A 40 9.76 -6.24 -20.05
C THR A 40 10.22 -7.22 -18.98
N GLN A 41 11.47 -7.69 -19.07
CA GLN A 41 12.00 -8.67 -18.11
C GLN A 41 12.05 -8.10 -16.67
N VAL A 42 12.46 -6.83 -16.55
CA VAL A 42 12.50 -6.14 -15.25
C VAL A 42 11.09 -5.97 -14.70
N ALA A 43 10.12 -5.56 -15.53
CA ALA A 43 8.73 -5.38 -15.14
C ALA A 43 8.08 -6.69 -14.67
N GLU A 44 8.30 -7.81 -15.36
CA GLU A 44 7.79 -9.13 -14.96
C GLU A 44 8.35 -9.57 -13.61
N LYS A 45 9.68 -9.46 -13.42
CA LYS A 45 10.32 -9.77 -12.15
C LYS A 45 9.82 -8.86 -11.03
N HIS A 46 9.71 -7.56 -11.30
CA HIS A 46 9.15 -6.60 -10.36
C HIS A 46 7.75 -7.00 -9.91
N GLN A 47 6.81 -7.22 -10.83
CA GLN A 47 5.43 -7.58 -10.51
C GLN A 47 5.38 -8.83 -9.63
N ARG A 48 6.13 -9.86 -10.00
CA ARG A 48 6.17 -11.13 -9.26
C ARG A 48 6.66 -10.93 -7.83
N TRP A 49 7.84 -10.34 -7.66
CA TRP A 49 8.47 -10.22 -6.35
C TRP A 49 7.79 -9.18 -5.46
N THR A 50 7.35 -8.06 -6.03
CA THR A 50 6.59 -7.06 -5.28
C THR A 50 5.28 -7.66 -4.78
N GLY A 51 4.59 -8.48 -5.58
CA GLY A 51 3.38 -9.17 -5.13
C GLY A 51 3.59 -10.04 -3.88
N PHE A 52 4.71 -10.76 -3.78
CA PHE A 52 5.06 -11.53 -2.58
C PHE A 52 5.37 -10.65 -1.36
N VAL A 53 5.97 -9.48 -1.57
CA VAL A 53 6.32 -8.56 -0.48
C VAL A 53 5.09 -7.82 0.05
N VAL A 54 4.23 -7.32 -0.83
CA VAL A 54 3.09 -6.48 -0.43
C VAL A 54 1.81 -7.27 -0.15
N GLY A 55 1.65 -8.44 -0.76
CA GLY A 55 0.44 -9.25 -0.63
C GLY A 55 0.10 -9.61 0.82
N PRO A 56 1.02 -10.24 1.57
CA PRO A 56 0.75 -10.62 2.96
C PRO A 56 0.40 -9.43 3.87
N PRO A 57 1.16 -8.34 3.95
CA PRO A 57 0.80 -7.22 4.80
C PRO A 57 -0.51 -6.54 4.37
N MET A 58 -0.79 -6.41 3.07
CA MET A 58 -2.09 -5.90 2.60
C MET A 58 -3.26 -6.78 3.02
N ALA A 59 -3.09 -8.11 2.98
CA ALA A 59 -4.13 -9.03 3.43
C ALA A 59 -4.37 -8.92 4.94
N VAL A 60 -3.31 -8.86 5.75
CA VAL A 60 -3.42 -8.66 7.21
C VAL A 60 -4.09 -7.32 7.51
N GLU A 61 -3.68 -6.23 6.86
CA GLU A 61 -4.27 -4.90 7.04
C GLU A 61 -5.76 -4.90 6.68
N GLY A 62 -6.15 -5.52 5.57
CA GLY A 62 -7.54 -5.66 5.17
C GLY A 62 -8.37 -6.45 6.18
N VAL A 63 -7.89 -7.62 6.62
CA VAL A 63 -8.59 -8.45 7.62
C VAL A 63 -8.71 -7.72 8.95
N THR A 64 -7.64 -7.11 9.45
CA THR A 64 -7.69 -6.38 10.72
C THR A 64 -8.59 -5.14 10.64
N THR A 65 -8.67 -4.45 9.51
CA THR A 65 -9.62 -3.35 9.29
C THR A 65 -11.07 -3.86 9.44
N LEU A 66 -11.40 -4.99 8.82
CA LEU A 66 -12.74 -5.58 8.95
C LEU A 66 -13.06 -6.01 10.39
N LEU A 67 -12.07 -6.57 11.10
CA LEU A 67 -12.24 -6.93 12.52
C LEU A 67 -12.46 -5.68 13.40
N LEU A 68 -11.72 -4.59 13.16
CA LEU A 68 -11.89 -3.31 13.86
C LEU A 68 -13.26 -2.67 13.60
N TRP A 69 -13.84 -2.86 12.42
CA TRP A 69 -15.20 -2.42 12.12
C TRP A 69 -16.27 -3.29 12.78
N ALA A 70 -16.04 -4.62 12.81
CA ALA A 70 -16.98 -5.55 13.44
C ALA A 70 -16.99 -5.39 14.97
N ASN A 71 -15.83 -5.15 15.58
CA ASN A 71 -15.68 -4.99 17.02
C ASN A 71 -14.56 -3.97 17.31
N THR A 72 -14.93 -2.71 17.48
CA THR A 72 -13.98 -1.66 17.85
C THR A 72 -13.52 -1.88 19.30
N PRO A 73 -12.21 -2.00 19.58
CA PRO A 73 -11.70 -2.19 20.93
C PRO A 73 -12.10 -1.07 21.89
N ALA A 74 -12.28 -1.43 23.18
CA ALA A 74 -12.58 -0.45 24.22
C ALA A 74 -11.49 0.63 24.25
N GLY A 75 -11.90 1.88 24.39
CA GLY A 75 -11.00 3.04 24.37
C GLY A 75 -10.73 3.60 22.97
N VAL A 76 -10.80 2.79 21.93
CA VAL A 76 -10.58 3.24 20.54
C VAL A 76 -11.80 3.99 20.01
N SER A 77 -11.57 5.17 19.45
CA SER A 77 -12.63 5.96 18.83
C SER A 77 -13.14 5.27 17.55
N TRP A 78 -14.40 4.88 17.51
CA TRP A 78 -15.03 4.16 16.39
C TRP A 78 -14.87 4.88 15.04
N TRP A 79 -14.99 6.20 15.01
CA TRP A 79 -14.84 6.99 13.78
C TRP A 79 -13.43 6.88 13.18
N LEU A 80 -12.40 6.66 14.04
CA LEU A 80 -11.02 6.54 13.59
C LEU A 80 -10.80 5.24 12.80
N THR A 81 -11.48 4.15 13.17
CA THR A 81 -11.43 2.90 12.39
C THR A 81 -12.02 3.09 11.00
N TRP A 82 -13.08 3.88 10.85
CA TRP A 82 -13.68 4.20 9.56
C TRP A 82 -12.81 5.13 8.72
N VAL A 83 -12.20 6.15 9.34
CA VAL A 83 -11.24 7.04 8.65
C VAL A 83 -10.05 6.24 8.13
N ASN A 84 -9.49 5.35 8.97
CA ASN A 84 -8.42 4.45 8.54
C ASN A 84 -8.83 3.59 7.36
N GLY A 85 -9.99 2.95 7.43
CA GLY A 85 -10.50 2.13 6.34
C GLY A 85 -10.80 2.91 5.06
N ALA A 86 -11.21 4.18 5.17
CA ALA A 86 -11.38 5.06 4.00
C ALA A 86 -10.03 5.32 3.30
N PHE A 87 -8.96 5.61 4.05
CA PHE A 87 -7.62 5.76 3.48
C PHE A 87 -7.12 4.43 2.87
N LEU A 88 -7.34 3.31 3.56
CA LEU A 88 -7.01 2.00 3.00
C LEU A 88 -7.75 1.73 1.69
N ALA A 89 -9.05 2.06 1.63
CA ALA A 89 -9.84 1.92 0.40
C ALA A 89 -9.25 2.77 -0.74
N VAL A 90 -8.86 4.02 -0.47
CA VAL A 90 -8.17 4.87 -1.46
C VAL A 90 -6.88 4.21 -1.94
N ALA A 91 -6.05 3.69 -1.04
CA ALA A 91 -4.80 3.03 -1.40
C ALA A 91 -5.04 1.78 -2.27
N LEU A 92 -6.03 0.95 -1.93
CA LEU A 92 -6.40 -0.25 -2.69
C LEU A 92 -7.01 0.09 -4.05
N LEU A 93 -7.92 1.05 -4.12
CA LEU A 93 -8.53 1.50 -5.39
C LEU A 93 -7.45 2.08 -6.33
N CYS A 94 -6.55 2.92 -5.82
CA CYS A 94 -5.42 3.39 -6.61
C CYS A 94 -4.50 2.24 -7.06
N THR A 95 -4.33 1.20 -6.25
CA THR A 95 -3.57 0.01 -6.66
C THR A 95 -4.25 -0.67 -7.84
N ILE A 96 -5.53 -0.96 -7.73
CA ILE A 96 -6.30 -1.70 -8.74
C ILE A 96 -6.44 -0.89 -10.04
N PHE A 97 -6.83 0.38 -9.95
CA PHE A 97 -7.19 1.17 -11.13
C PHE A 97 -6.04 1.98 -11.73
N LEU A 98 -5.01 2.30 -10.96
CA LEU A 98 -3.89 3.10 -11.44
C LEU A 98 -2.60 2.28 -11.61
N SER A 99 -2.19 1.53 -10.58
CA SER A 99 -0.88 0.87 -10.59
C SER A 99 -0.88 -0.43 -11.39
N VAL A 100 -1.84 -1.32 -11.17
CA VAL A 100 -1.92 -2.62 -11.85
C VAL A 100 -1.97 -2.47 -13.37
N PRO A 101 -2.82 -1.61 -13.98
CA PRO A 101 -2.85 -1.44 -15.43
C PRO A 101 -1.53 -0.88 -16.01
N ARG A 102 -0.86 0.02 -15.27
CA ARG A 102 0.43 0.58 -15.72
C ARG A 102 1.55 -0.44 -15.67
N HIS A 103 1.58 -1.27 -14.63
CA HIS A 103 2.52 -2.40 -14.57
C HIS A 103 2.28 -3.38 -15.71
N ALA A 104 1.03 -3.72 -16.02
CA ALA A 104 0.71 -4.57 -17.17
C ALA A 104 1.20 -3.94 -18.49
N ARG A 105 1.03 -2.63 -18.67
CA ARG A 105 1.56 -1.91 -19.85
C ARG A 105 3.08 -1.94 -19.93
N MET A 106 3.80 -1.89 -18.81
CA MET A 106 5.26 -2.01 -18.82
C MET A 106 5.75 -3.38 -19.32
N VAL A 107 4.95 -4.43 -19.15
CA VAL A 107 5.27 -5.76 -19.67
C VAL A 107 4.96 -5.87 -21.16
N THR A 108 3.78 -5.38 -21.57
CA THR A 108 3.26 -5.60 -22.94
C THR A 108 3.72 -4.55 -23.95
N ALA A 109 3.92 -3.33 -23.52
CA ALA A 109 4.31 -2.19 -24.35
C ALA A 109 5.18 -1.24 -23.52
N PRO A 110 6.44 -1.61 -23.25
CA PRO A 110 7.36 -0.80 -22.44
C PRO A 110 7.64 0.55 -23.12
N ASP A 111 7.44 1.62 -22.36
CA ASP A 111 7.70 3.00 -22.75
C ASP A 111 8.17 3.79 -21.52
N ALA A 112 9.16 4.64 -21.68
CA ALA A 112 9.65 5.53 -20.64
C ALA A 112 8.55 6.44 -20.03
N ARG A 113 7.49 6.73 -20.79
CA ARG A 113 6.32 7.47 -20.32
C ARG A 113 5.57 6.70 -19.24
N VAL A 114 5.40 5.39 -19.39
CA VAL A 114 4.68 4.54 -18.42
C VAL A 114 5.40 4.53 -17.06
N GLY A 115 6.73 4.50 -17.06
CA GLY A 115 7.52 4.62 -15.83
C GLY A 115 7.30 5.95 -15.11
N ARG A 116 7.27 7.08 -15.85
CA ARG A 116 6.96 8.39 -15.26
C ARG A 116 5.53 8.48 -14.74
N GLU A 117 4.57 7.89 -15.45
CA GLU A 117 3.18 7.80 -14.99
C GLU A 117 3.06 7.02 -13.67
N LEU A 118 3.81 5.94 -13.50
CA LEU A 118 3.85 5.19 -12.23
C LEU A 118 4.30 6.07 -11.07
N VAL A 119 5.37 6.85 -11.23
CA VAL A 119 5.85 7.79 -10.20
C VAL A 119 4.75 8.79 -9.82
N GLN A 120 4.11 9.40 -10.81
CA GLN A 120 3.12 10.44 -10.57
C GLN A 120 1.84 9.89 -9.93
N THR A 121 1.35 8.78 -10.44
CA THR A 121 0.08 8.19 -9.98
C THR A 121 0.19 7.40 -8.68
N ASN A 122 1.40 7.20 -8.16
CA ASN A 122 1.61 6.54 -6.88
C ASN A 122 1.46 7.48 -5.66
N TRP A 123 1.53 8.80 -5.83
CA TRP A 123 1.41 9.75 -4.72
C TRP A 123 0.12 9.59 -3.89
N PRO A 124 -1.07 9.42 -4.47
CA PRO A 124 -2.28 9.19 -3.68
C PRO A 124 -2.18 7.95 -2.77
N ARG A 125 -1.55 6.86 -3.24
CA ARG A 125 -1.30 5.66 -2.45
C ARG A 125 -0.33 5.94 -1.30
N THR A 126 0.75 6.65 -1.59
CA THR A 126 1.78 7.00 -0.60
C THR A 126 1.17 7.82 0.54
N ILE A 127 0.38 8.84 0.19
CA ILE A 127 -0.34 9.66 1.17
C ILE A 127 -1.35 8.82 1.95
N ALA A 128 -2.16 8.02 1.26
CA ALA A 128 -3.20 7.21 1.89
C ALA A 128 -2.62 6.21 2.89
N TRP A 129 -1.59 5.44 2.54
CA TRP A 129 -0.95 4.53 3.50
C TRP A 129 -0.24 5.27 4.65
N THR A 130 0.34 6.43 4.39
CA THR A 130 0.92 7.26 5.46
C THR A 130 -0.15 7.66 6.47
N MET A 131 -1.33 8.06 6.00
CA MET A 131 -2.47 8.38 6.87
C MET A 131 -2.99 7.16 7.62
N CYS A 132 -3.05 5.97 6.98
CA CYS A 132 -3.33 4.71 7.67
C CYS A 132 -2.36 4.48 8.82
N GLY A 133 -1.05 4.68 8.61
CA GLY A 133 -0.03 4.54 9.65
C GLY A 133 -0.27 5.45 10.85
N PHE A 134 -0.62 6.71 10.63
CA PHE A 134 -0.98 7.62 11.72
C PHE A 134 -2.24 7.18 12.45
N CYS A 135 -3.30 6.79 11.73
CA CYS A 135 -4.52 6.28 12.33
C CYS A 135 -4.26 5.03 13.17
N ALA A 136 -3.51 4.07 12.64
CA ALA A 136 -3.17 2.83 13.34
C ALA A 136 -2.37 3.08 14.62
N ALA A 137 -1.41 4.00 14.59
CA ALA A 137 -0.63 4.39 15.77
C ALA A 137 -1.52 5.04 16.85
N VAL A 138 -2.43 5.93 16.45
CA VAL A 138 -3.38 6.56 17.39
C VAL A 138 -4.35 5.54 17.96
N MET A 139 -4.87 4.61 17.15
CA MET A 139 -5.74 3.54 17.63
C MET A 139 -5.04 2.65 18.66
N LEU A 140 -3.77 2.31 18.43
CA LEU A 140 -3.00 1.52 19.42
C LEU A 140 -2.85 2.28 20.75
N VAL A 141 -2.51 3.57 20.72
CA VAL A 141 -2.37 4.39 21.93
C VAL A 141 -3.70 4.56 22.67
N GLN A 142 -4.81 4.65 21.96
CA GLN A 142 -6.14 4.75 22.57
C GLN A 142 -6.60 3.43 23.22
N GLY A 143 -6.19 2.29 22.67
CA GLY A 143 -6.58 0.97 23.16
C GLY A 143 -5.71 0.45 24.31
N MET A 144 -4.59 1.11 24.61
CA MET A 144 -3.71 0.79 25.76
C MET A 144 -4.26 1.40 27.06
#